data_7f5c9f5106b36765ea6f97e490c8d4e8
#
_entry.id   7f5c9f5106b36765ea6f97e490c8d4e8
#
_cell.length_a   1.000
_cell.length_b   1.000
_cell.length_c   1.000
_cell.angle_alpha   90.00
_cell.angle_beta   90.00
_cell.angle_gamma   90.00
#
_symmetry.space_group_name_H-M   'P 1'
#
loop_
_entity.id
_entity.type
_entity.pdbx_description
1 polymer ?
#
loop_
_entity_poly.entity_id
_entity_poly.type
_entity_poly.pdbx_seq_one_letter_code
_entity_poly.pdbx_strand_id
1 'polypeptide(L)'
;MAIFHLDFKIVKRSEGMTSVAKAAYHARTRITDDRIGETFDFSHRTDLHGHILLAPVSAPAHIVESSSALWNEVERVERQNNGQTARYFDVAIPVELNNDDKKKLVAEYCQKNFVDKGMIADIAFHDLDSKNPHAHVMLTLKTIGPDGFGKKDRSWNDKKIMIQWRESWATMS
;
A
#
# COMPACT_ATOMS: atom_id res chain seq x y z
N MET A 1 3.00 -24.49 -3.33
CA MET A 1 1.69 -23.96 -2.95
C MET A 1 1.90 -22.80 -1.98
N ALA A 2 1.44 -21.63 -2.35
CA ALA A 2 1.58 -20.49 -1.48
C ALA A 2 0.64 -20.62 -0.28
N ILE A 3 1.13 -20.31 0.91
CA ILE A 3 0.32 -20.23 2.11
C ILE A 3 -0.38 -18.88 2.11
N PHE A 4 -1.71 -18.90 2.11
CA PHE A 4 -2.50 -17.68 1.93
C PHE A 4 -2.82 -17.02 3.26
N HIS A 5 -1.88 -16.26 3.78
CA HIS A 5 -2.13 -15.37 4.90
C HIS A 5 -2.07 -13.93 4.41
N LEU A 6 -3.21 -13.46 3.86
CA LEU A 6 -3.40 -12.03 3.66
C LEU A 6 -4.21 -11.52 4.85
N ASP A 7 -3.54 -10.84 5.74
CA ASP A 7 -4.15 -10.26 6.93
C ASP A 7 -4.22 -8.74 6.74
N PHE A 8 -5.42 -8.25 6.44
CA PHE A 8 -5.64 -6.83 6.15
C PHE A 8 -5.78 -6.04 7.45
N LYS A 9 -4.92 -5.04 7.60
CA LYS A 9 -4.85 -4.17 8.77
C LYS A 9 -5.13 -2.72 8.37
N ILE A 10 -5.45 -1.89 9.35
CA ILE A 10 -5.79 -0.48 9.14
C ILE A 10 -4.82 0.39 9.93
N VAL A 11 -4.35 1.47 9.29
CA VAL A 11 -3.61 2.54 9.96
C VAL A 11 -4.63 3.45 10.62
N LYS A 12 -4.55 3.56 11.96
CA LYS A 12 -5.53 4.32 12.77
C LYS A 12 -4.83 5.41 13.56
N ARG A 13 -5.28 6.65 13.39
CA ARG A 13 -4.80 7.78 14.20
C ARG A 13 -5.11 7.59 15.68
N SER A 14 -6.22 6.93 16.01
CA SER A 14 -6.59 6.64 17.40
C SER A 14 -5.56 5.79 18.15
N GLU A 15 -4.71 5.07 17.42
CA GLU A 15 -3.62 4.26 17.96
C GLU A 15 -2.26 4.94 17.83
N GLY A 16 -2.24 6.25 17.54
CA GLY A 16 -0.99 7.00 17.36
C GLY A 16 -0.27 6.70 16.05
N MET A 17 -0.95 6.05 15.09
CA MET A 17 -0.35 5.65 13.81
C MET A 17 -0.47 6.77 12.77
N THR A 18 0.51 6.85 11.85
CA THR A 18 0.45 7.73 10.69
C THR A 18 0.79 6.92 9.44
N SER A 19 0.05 7.14 8.36
CA SER A 19 0.33 6.49 7.08
C SER A 19 1.67 6.95 6.49
N VAL A 20 2.13 8.16 6.79
CA VAL A 20 3.46 8.64 6.38
C VAL A 20 4.57 7.82 7.04
N ALA A 21 4.49 7.58 8.35
CA ALA A 21 5.48 6.76 9.05
C ALA A 21 5.50 5.32 8.51
N LYS A 22 4.32 4.75 8.26
CA LYS A 22 4.19 3.40 7.72
C LYS A 22 4.79 3.31 6.33
N ALA A 23 4.52 4.29 5.48
CA ALA A 23 5.07 4.35 4.12
C ALA A 23 6.60 4.48 4.14
N ALA A 24 7.14 5.35 5.01
CA ALA A 24 8.58 5.49 5.16
C ALA A 24 9.24 4.18 5.59
N TYR A 25 8.62 3.46 6.52
CA TYR A 25 9.11 2.16 6.98
C TYR A 25 9.10 1.12 5.85
N HIS A 26 7.99 0.99 5.11
CA HIS A 26 7.88 0.03 4.01
C HIS A 26 8.87 0.34 2.88
N ALA A 27 8.96 1.59 2.47
CA ALA A 27 9.83 2.01 1.36
C ALA A 27 11.29 2.22 1.79
N ARG A 28 11.63 1.98 3.07
CA ARG A 28 13.00 2.14 3.60
C ARG A 28 13.58 3.50 3.22
N THR A 29 12.81 4.54 3.43
CA THR A 29 13.16 5.90 3.01
C THR A 29 12.90 6.91 4.14
N ARG A 30 13.22 8.17 3.86
CA ARG A 30 13.01 9.28 4.78
C ARG A 30 11.82 10.10 4.28
N ILE A 31 10.78 10.22 5.12
CA ILE A 31 9.61 11.05 4.79
C ILE A 31 9.25 11.91 5.99
N THR A 32 8.93 13.19 5.73
CA THR A 32 8.39 14.11 6.74
C THR A 32 6.87 14.10 6.67
N ASP A 33 6.23 13.89 7.82
CA ASP A 33 4.78 14.04 7.96
C ASP A 33 4.48 15.52 8.20
N ASP A 34 3.96 16.19 7.17
CA ASP A 34 3.72 17.64 7.20
C ASP A 34 2.64 18.03 8.23
N ARG A 35 1.71 17.12 8.55
CA ARG A 35 0.64 17.38 9.51
C ARG A 35 1.15 17.52 10.92
N ILE A 36 2.14 16.73 11.31
CA ILE A 36 2.69 16.72 12.69
C ILE A 36 4.12 17.24 12.78
N GLY A 37 4.76 17.51 11.64
CA GLY A 37 6.12 18.05 11.62
C GLY A 37 7.21 17.05 11.98
N GLU A 38 6.92 15.75 12.01
CA GLU A 38 7.89 14.71 12.33
C GLU A 38 8.47 14.08 11.07
N THR A 39 9.77 13.77 11.12
CA THR A 39 10.47 13.05 10.04
C THR A 39 10.75 11.63 10.48
N PHE A 40 10.38 10.69 9.61
CA PHE A 40 10.63 9.25 9.80
C PHE A 40 11.68 8.80 8.80
N ASP A 41 12.79 8.26 9.28
CA ASP A 41 13.92 7.88 8.44
C ASP A 41 14.28 6.40 8.66
N PHE A 42 14.06 5.60 7.63
CA PHE A 42 14.41 4.17 7.60
C PHE A 42 15.38 3.87 6.45
N SER A 43 16.03 4.90 5.92
CA SER A 43 16.91 4.78 4.76
C SER A 43 18.19 3.97 5.02
N HIS A 44 18.50 3.72 6.30
CA HIS A 44 19.65 2.87 6.68
C HIS A 44 19.40 1.37 6.46
N ARG A 45 18.15 0.95 6.25
CA ARG A 45 17.83 -0.45 5.98
C ARG A 45 18.13 -0.82 4.54
N THR A 46 18.63 -2.04 4.32
CA THR A 46 19.15 -2.48 3.01
C THR A 46 18.36 -3.61 2.36
N ASP A 47 17.21 -3.97 2.92
CA ASP A 47 16.40 -5.11 2.44
C ASP A 47 15.35 -4.73 1.38
N LEU A 48 15.33 -3.47 0.95
CA LEU A 48 14.42 -3.03 -0.12
C LEU A 48 14.95 -3.46 -1.48
N HIS A 49 14.10 -4.16 -2.25
CA HIS A 49 14.42 -4.67 -3.59
C HIS A 49 13.58 -4.03 -4.69
N GLY A 50 12.79 -3.05 -4.37
CA GLY A 50 11.98 -2.30 -5.31
C GLY A 50 10.80 -1.63 -4.64
N HIS A 51 10.31 -0.57 -5.28
CA HIS A 51 9.19 0.22 -4.78
C HIS A 51 8.43 0.79 -5.97
N ILE A 52 7.11 0.60 -5.98
CA ILE A 52 6.24 1.13 -7.04
C ILE A 52 4.95 1.69 -6.46
N LEU A 53 4.44 2.72 -7.12
CA LEU A 53 3.10 3.26 -6.89
C LEU A 53 2.24 2.94 -8.10
N LEU A 54 1.08 2.32 -7.87
CA LEU A 54 0.09 2.07 -8.90
C LEU A 54 -1.16 2.89 -8.59
N ALA A 55 -1.65 3.62 -9.58
CA ALA A 55 -2.79 4.51 -9.40
C ALA A 55 -3.69 4.48 -10.64
N PRO A 56 -5.01 4.78 -10.46
CA PRO A 56 -5.88 5.00 -11.61
C PRO A 56 -5.32 6.07 -12.54
N VAL A 57 -5.54 5.90 -13.84
CA VAL A 57 -5.01 6.80 -14.88
C VAL A 57 -5.43 8.25 -14.64
N SER A 58 -6.63 8.46 -14.09
CA SER A 58 -7.17 9.79 -13.82
C SER A 58 -6.59 10.48 -12.59
N ALA A 59 -5.77 9.79 -11.78
CA ALA A 59 -5.22 10.36 -10.56
C ALA A 59 -4.30 11.56 -10.88
N PRO A 60 -4.39 12.67 -10.12
CA PRO A 60 -3.51 13.82 -10.34
C PRO A 60 -2.04 13.46 -10.14
N ALA A 61 -1.20 13.86 -11.09
CA ALA A 61 0.23 13.50 -11.09
C ALA A 61 0.94 13.96 -9.82
N HIS A 62 0.62 15.14 -9.30
CA HIS A 62 1.28 15.68 -8.11
C HIS A 62 0.98 14.89 -6.84
N ILE A 63 -0.10 14.10 -6.80
CA ILE A 63 -0.45 13.26 -5.65
C ILE A 63 0.30 11.94 -5.71
N VAL A 64 0.52 11.39 -6.90
CA VAL A 64 1.08 10.05 -7.08
C VAL A 64 2.55 10.05 -7.48
N GLU A 65 3.23 11.19 -7.42
CA GLU A 65 4.62 11.31 -7.82
C GLU A 65 5.60 10.62 -6.86
N SER A 66 5.20 10.43 -5.59
CA SER A 66 6.02 9.76 -4.58
C SER A 66 5.17 9.30 -3.41
N SER A 67 5.72 8.40 -2.58
CA SER A 67 5.08 8.02 -1.31
C SER A 67 4.91 9.22 -0.39
N SER A 68 5.88 10.13 -0.37
CA SER A 68 5.79 11.36 0.43
C SER A 68 4.59 12.22 0.00
N ALA A 69 4.47 12.49 -1.29
CA ALA A 69 3.35 13.27 -1.82
C ALA A 69 2.00 12.59 -1.54
N LEU A 70 1.92 11.29 -1.81
CA LEU A 70 0.69 10.51 -1.65
C LEU A 70 0.21 10.49 -0.20
N TRP A 71 1.06 10.05 0.72
CA TRP A 71 0.60 9.83 2.09
C TRP A 71 0.47 11.12 2.89
N ASN A 72 1.20 12.17 2.54
CA ASN A 72 0.95 13.51 3.07
C ASN A 72 -0.42 14.05 2.60
N GLU A 73 -0.80 13.79 1.34
CA GLU A 73 -2.13 14.18 0.87
C GLU A 73 -3.23 13.38 1.56
N VAL A 74 -3.03 12.07 1.75
CA VAL A 74 -3.98 11.23 2.51
C VAL A 74 -4.19 11.78 3.92
N GLU A 75 -3.09 12.13 4.62
CA GLU A 75 -3.18 12.69 5.97
C GLU A 75 -3.87 14.06 5.99
N ARG A 76 -3.60 14.89 4.99
CA ARG A 76 -4.18 16.23 4.87
C ARG A 76 -5.70 16.20 4.71
N VAL A 77 -6.21 15.28 3.88
CA VAL A 77 -7.65 15.21 3.58
C VAL A 77 -8.44 14.43 4.64
N GLU A 78 -7.80 13.74 5.56
CA GLU A 78 -8.47 13.07 6.67
C GLU A 78 -8.77 14.09 7.76
N ARG A 79 -10.05 14.38 7.95
CA ARG A 79 -10.51 15.45 8.87
C ARG A 79 -10.64 15.01 10.31
N GLN A 80 -10.74 13.70 10.57
CA GLN A 80 -10.97 13.19 11.91
C GLN A 80 -9.66 12.94 12.66
N ASN A 81 -9.57 13.40 13.90
CA ASN A 81 -8.39 13.19 14.73
C ASN A 81 -8.13 11.71 15.05
N ASN A 82 -9.16 10.88 14.98
CA ASN A 82 -9.10 9.43 15.21
C ASN A 82 -9.36 8.64 13.93
N GLY A 83 -9.22 9.26 12.75
CA GLY A 83 -9.58 8.66 11.46
C GLY A 83 -8.65 7.53 11.05
N GLN A 84 -9.19 6.68 10.19
CA GLN A 84 -8.45 5.63 9.49
C GLN A 84 -7.92 6.22 8.18
N THR A 85 -6.65 5.96 7.86
CA THR A 85 -5.98 6.60 6.72
C THR A 85 -5.55 5.63 5.63
N ALA A 86 -5.26 4.37 5.97
CA ALA A 86 -4.79 3.39 5.01
C ALA A 86 -5.16 1.98 5.43
N ARG A 87 -5.26 1.09 4.45
CA ARG A 87 -5.26 -0.36 4.67
C ARG A 87 -3.91 -0.89 4.23
N TYR A 88 -3.41 -1.90 4.91
CA TYR A 88 -2.13 -2.50 4.52
C TYR A 88 -2.12 -3.99 4.78
N PHE A 89 -1.26 -4.68 4.05
CA PHE A 89 -1.03 -6.12 4.22
C PHE A 89 0.35 -6.48 3.70
N ASP A 90 0.84 -7.61 4.17
CA ASP A 90 2.06 -8.24 3.67
C ASP A 90 1.66 -9.48 2.86
N VAL A 91 2.42 -9.77 1.82
CA VAL A 91 2.17 -10.96 1.01
C VAL A 91 3.49 -11.69 0.76
N ALA A 92 3.49 -13.01 1.02
CA ALA A 92 4.60 -13.89 0.68
C ALA A 92 4.55 -14.21 -0.81
N ILE A 93 5.70 -14.11 -1.49
CA ILE A 93 5.81 -14.31 -2.92
C ILE A 93 6.44 -15.68 -3.18
N PRO A 94 6.00 -16.46 -4.21
CA PRO A 94 6.61 -17.73 -4.53
C PRO A 94 8.12 -17.60 -4.80
N VAL A 95 8.93 -18.39 -4.10
CA VAL A 95 10.39 -18.31 -4.17
C VAL A 95 10.94 -18.77 -5.53
N GLU A 96 10.21 -19.62 -6.23
CA GLU A 96 10.61 -20.19 -7.52
C GLU A 96 10.59 -19.19 -8.67
N LEU A 97 9.93 -18.05 -8.52
CA LEU A 97 9.90 -17.01 -9.54
C LEU A 97 11.20 -16.20 -9.53
N ASN A 98 11.62 -15.68 -10.69
CA ASN A 98 12.68 -14.68 -10.74
C ASN A 98 12.15 -13.34 -10.18
N ASN A 99 13.05 -12.37 -9.93
CA ASN A 99 12.67 -11.12 -9.28
C ASN A 99 11.72 -10.28 -10.13
N ASP A 100 11.89 -10.26 -11.45
CA ASP A 100 10.98 -9.53 -12.33
C ASP A 100 9.57 -10.13 -12.29
N ASP A 101 9.45 -11.45 -12.31
CA ASP A 101 8.16 -12.13 -12.23
C ASP A 101 7.52 -12.00 -10.84
N LYS A 102 8.32 -11.98 -9.78
CA LYS A 102 7.81 -11.69 -8.42
C LYS A 102 7.15 -10.31 -8.37
N LYS A 103 7.84 -9.30 -8.90
CA LYS A 103 7.30 -7.92 -8.93
C LYS A 103 6.07 -7.82 -9.81
N LYS A 104 6.11 -8.45 -10.97
CA LYS A 104 4.98 -8.46 -11.92
C LYS A 104 3.74 -9.11 -11.31
N LEU A 105 3.90 -10.24 -10.62
CA LEU A 105 2.78 -10.94 -9.97
C LEU A 105 2.07 -10.04 -8.96
N VAL A 106 2.82 -9.40 -8.07
CA VAL A 106 2.24 -8.52 -7.06
C VAL A 106 1.59 -7.29 -7.70
N ALA A 107 2.25 -6.70 -8.70
CA ALA A 107 1.71 -5.53 -9.42
C ALA A 107 0.39 -5.86 -10.13
N GLU A 108 0.33 -6.99 -10.83
CA GLU A 108 -0.90 -7.43 -11.51
C GLU A 108 -2.03 -7.73 -10.53
N TYR A 109 -1.71 -8.36 -9.41
CA TYR A 109 -2.67 -8.61 -8.34
C TYR A 109 -3.25 -7.30 -7.80
N CYS A 110 -2.41 -6.33 -7.49
CA CYS A 110 -2.84 -5.04 -6.96
C CYS A 110 -3.62 -4.23 -8.00
N GLN A 111 -3.20 -4.26 -9.26
CA GLN A 111 -3.91 -3.57 -10.33
C GLN A 111 -5.34 -4.08 -10.46
N LYS A 112 -5.50 -5.40 -10.54
CA LYS A 112 -6.81 -6.04 -10.74
C LYS A 112 -7.75 -5.83 -9.55
N ASN A 113 -7.25 -6.00 -8.33
CA ASN A 113 -8.11 -6.04 -7.14
C ASN A 113 -8.31 -4.69 -6.49
N PHE A 114 -7.36 -3.76 -6.63
CA PHE A 114 -7.40 -2.51 -5.89
C PHE A 114 -7.41 -1.28 -6.81
N VAL A 115 -6.45 -1.19 -7.71
CA VAL A 115 -6.29 0.01 -8.55
C VAL A 115 -7.46 0.17 -9.52
N ASP A 116 -7.90 -0.92 -10.13
CA ASP A 116 -9.07 -0.92 -11.03
C ASP A 116 -10.37 -0.54 -10.30
N LYS A 117 -10.38 -0.60 -8.97
CA LYS A 117 -11.53 -0.22 -8.14
C LYS A 117 -11.45 1.23 -7.63
N GLY A 118 -10.37 1.95 -7.93
CA GLY A 118 -10.19 3.34 -7.56
C GLY A 118 -9.22 3.60 -6.41
N MET A 119 -8.54 2.56 -5.91
CA MET A 119 -7.51 2.70 -4.89
C MET A 119 -6.16 3.04 -5.50
N ILE A 120 -5.28 3.65 -4.70
CA ILE A 120 -3.85 3.74 -5.01
C ILE A 120 -3.15 2.69 -4.16
N ALA A 121 -2.22 1.95 -4.78
CA ALA A 121 -1.40 0.95 -4.12
C ALA A 121 0.06 1.39 -4.08
N ASP A 122 0.63 1.42 -2.87
CA ASP A 122 2.03 1.70 -2.60
C ASP A 122 2.69 0.37 -2.22
N ILE A 123 3.58 -0.14 -3.07
CA ILE A 123 4.12 -1.49 -2.99
C ILE A 123 5.63 -1.45 -2.78
N ALA A 124 6.09 -2.04 -1.69
CA ALA A 124 7.52 -2.20 -1.40
C ALA A 124 7.89 -3.68 -1.39
N PHE A 125 8.93 -4.05 -2.13
CA PHE A 125 9.42 -5.42 -2.22
C PHE A 125 10.63 -5.60 -1.30
N HIS A 126 10.57 -6.61 -0.44
CA HIS A 126 11.63 -6.89 0.53
C HIS A 126 12.15 -8.32 0.35
N ASP A 127 13.46 -8.47 0.53
CA ASP A 127 14.13 -9.78 0.63
C ASP A 127 13.84 -10.72 -0.54
N LEU A 128 13.76 -10.20 -1.76
CA LEU A 128 13.40 -11.00 -2.94
C LEU A 128 14.37 -12.16 -3.22
N ASP A 129 15.64 -12.02 -2.81
CA ASP A 129 16.67 -13.04 -3.03
C ASP A 129 16.81 -14.00 -1.83
N SER A 130 15.98 -13.84 -0.80
CA SER A 130 15.99 -14.69 0.38
C SER A 130 15.02 -15.86 0.25
N LYS A 131 14.94 -16.67 1.32
CA LYS A 131 13.94 -17.75 1.44
C LYS A 131 12.54 -17.21 1.75
N ASN A 132 12.40 -15.91 2.04
CA ASN A 132 11.14 -15.29 2.40
C ASN A 132 10.92 -14.00 1.59
N PRO A 133 10.83 -14.12 0.25
CA PRO A 133 10.52 -12.94 -0.55
C PRO A 133 9.10 -12.48 -0.25
N HIS A 134 8.93 -11.16 -0.05
CA HIS A 134 7.62 -10.63 0.30
C HIS A 134 7.45 -9.18 -0.17
N ALA A 135 6.21 -8.74 -0.18
CA ALA A 135 5.85 -7.36 -0.47
C ALA A 135 5.00 -6.79 0.65
N HIS A 136 5.20 -5.51 0.92
CA HIS A 136 4.33 -4.72 1.79
C HIS A 136 3.49 -3.82 0.90
N VAL A 137 2.17 -3.88 1.06
CA VAL A 137 1.24 -3.11 0.26
C VAL A 137 0.43 -2.19 1.16
N MET A 138 0.39 -0.91 0.80
CA MET A 138 -0.50 0.07 1.42
C MET A 138 -1.53 0.53 0.40
N LEU A 139 -2.77 0.63 0.84
CA LEU A 139 -3.90 1.00 -0.01
C LEU A 139 -4.61 2.21 0.58
N THR A 140 -5.07 3.11 -0.28
CA THR A 140 -5.90 4.23 0.13
C THR A 140 -7.32 3.77 0.47
N LEU A 141 -8.00 4.48 1.36
CA LEU A 141 -9.38 4.20 1.76
C LEU A 141 -10.40 5.06 1.04
N LYS A 142 -9.94 6.16 0.43
CA LYS A 142 -10.76 7.05 -0.40
C LYS A 142 -10.50 6.75 -1.86
N THR A 143 -11.54 6.86 -2.68
CA THR A 143 -11.37 6.80 -4.14
C THR A 143 -10.63 8.04 -4.61
N ILE A 144 -9.89 7.90 -5.71
CA ILE A 144 -9.19 9.01 -6.35
C ILE A 144 -9.76 9.25 -7.75
N GLY A 145 -9.93 10.52 -8.10
CA GLY A 145 -10.36 10.93 -9.42
C GLY A 145 -9.56 12.14 -9.88
N PRO A 146 -9.96 12.78 -11.02
CA PRO A 146 -9.20 13.90 -11.60
C PRO A 146 -9.03 15.09 -10.67
N ASP A 147 -9.95 15.26 -9.71
CA ASP A 147 -9.94 16.39 -8.76
C ASP A 147 -9.30 16.02 -7.41
N GLY A 148 -8.72 14.83 -7.28
CA GLY A 148 -8.13 14.37 -6.06
C GLY A 148 -8.97 13.31 -5.35
N PHE A 149 -8.75 13.17 -4.04
CA PHE A 149 -9.47 12.18 -3.23
C PHE A 149 -10.95 12.57 -3.03
N GLY A 150 -11.82 11.59 -3.20
CA GLY A 150 -13.24 11.68 -2.85
C GLY A 150 -13.50 11.16 -1.44
N LYS A 151 -14.65 10.49 -1.28
CA LYS A 151 -15.06 9.91 -0.01
C LYS A 151 -14.45 8.52 0.19
N LYS A 152 -14.39 8.08 1.46
CA LYS A 152 -14.07 6.69 1.78
C LYS A 152 -15.12 5.76 1.17
N ASP A 153 -14.66 4.69 0.53
CA ASP A 153 -15.55 3.65 0.03
C ASP A 153 -15.70 2.58 1.09
N ARG A 154 -16.81 2.63 1.81
CA ARG A 154 -17.07 1.72 2.93
C ARG A 154 -17.36 0.28 2.49
N SER A 155 -17.71 0.07 1.20
CA SER A 155 -17.91 -1.27 0.66
C SER A 155 -16.62 -2.10 0.71
N TRP A 156 -15.46 -1.45 0.72
CA TRP A 156 -14.17 -2.12 0.84
C TRP A 156 -13.93 -2.75 2.23
N ASN A 157 -14.80 -2.46 3.21
CA ASN A 157 -14.74 -3.10 4.53
C ASN A 157 -15.57 -4.39 4.60
N ASP A 158 -16.26 -4.75 3.50
CA ASP A 158 -17.09 -5.95 3.45
C ASP A 158 -16.22 -7.20 3.51
N LYS A 159 -16.59 -8.13 4.39
CA LYS A 159 -15.89 -9.42 4.54
C LYS A 159 -15.84 -10.23 3.24
N LYS A 160 -16.89 -10.14 2.41
CA LYS A 160 -16.93 -10.82 1.11
C LYS A 160 -15.84 -10.33 0.17
N ILE A 161 -15.57 -9.02 0.17
CA ILE A 161 -14.50 -8.44 -0.64
C ILE A 161 -13.14 -8.93 -0.17
N MET A 162 -12.91 -8.98 1.14
CA MET A 162 -11.64 -9.48 1.68
C MET A 162 -11.42 -10.96 1.34
N ILE A 163 -12.46 -11.76 1.34
CA ILE A 163 -12.41 -13.16 0.90
C ILE A 163 -12.02 -13.22 -0.59
N GLN A 164 -12.64 -12.37 -1.43
CA GLN A 164 -12.31 -12.29 -2.85
C GLN A 164 -10.85 -11.89 -3.08
N TRP A 165 -10.33 -10.95 -2.30
CA TRP A 165 -8.92 -10.55 -2.39
C TRP A 165 -7.97 -11.71 -2.06
N ARG A 166 -8.28 -12.49 -1.02
CA ARG A 166 -7.50 -13.67 -0.67
C ARG A 166 -7.57 -14.76 -1.75
N GLU A 167 -8.76 -15.02 -2.26
CA GLU A 167 -8.97 -16.01 -3.32
C GLU A 167 -8.25 -15.60 -4.62
N SER A 168 -8.27 -14.32 -4.96
CA SER A 168 -7.57 -13.80 -6.14
C SER A 168 -6.06 -14.04 -6.03
N TRP A 169 -5.47 -13.77 -4.87
CA TRP A 169 -4.06 -14.06 -4.65
C TRP A 169 -3.77 -15.56 -4.77
N ALA A 170 -4.61 -16.38 -4.16
CA ALA A 170 -4.50 -17.83 -4.25
C ALA A 170 -4.48 -18.34 -5.69
N THR A 171 -5.36 -17.78 -6.52
CA THR A 171 -5.48 -18.19 -7.94
C THR A 171 -4.30 -17.70 -8.77
N MET A 172 -3.81 -16.48 -8.51
CA MET A 172 -2.73 -15.86 -9.29
C MET A 172 -1.35 -16.37 -8.90
N SER A 173 -1.17 -16.77 -7.65
CA SER A 173 0.11 -17.30 -7.17
C SER A 173 0.15 -18.83 -7.26
#